data_d8edc69fe86eefb2e8ef85818b856dd1
#
_entry.id   d8edc69fe86eefb2e8ef85818b856dd1
#
_cell.length_a   1.000
_cell.length_b   1.000
_cell.length_c   1.000
_cell.angle_alpha   90.00
_cell.angle_beta   90.00
_cell.angle_gamma   90.00
#
_symmetry.space_group_name_H-M   'P 1'
#
loop_
_entity.id
_entity.type
_entity.pdbx_description
1 polymer ?
#
loop_
_entity_poly.entity_id
_entity_poly.type
_entity_poly.pdbx_seq_one_letter_code
_entity_poly.pdbx_strand_id
1 'polypeptide(L)'
;NQVIKEIMINDFLIINCIGKDDKIGLKLSNKFYIHDFDQKVNNDQLVISILNLIKKHKVNFNNKFSILVNNGPGSFSAIRISLAVAKGIKISKKINLYGFKNSDLGQFSLANIELLIKKDLMQKNLIKPLYIS
;
A
#
# COMPACT_ATOMS: atom_id res chain seq x y z
N ASN A 1 -0.10 13.72 -30.52
CA ASN A 1 -0.72 14.08 -29.32
C ASN A 1 -0.48 13.10 -28.19
N GLN A 2 0.07 13.59 -27.16
CA GLN A 2 0.38 12.77 -26.02
C GLN A 2 -0.81 12.54 -25.15
N VAL A 3 -1.25 11.32 -25.08
CA VAL A 3 -2.18 10.94 -24.05
C VAL A 3 -1.36 10.70 -22.80
N ILE A 4 -1.45 11.62 -21.90
CA ILE A 4 -0.88 11.43 -20.57
C ILE A 4 -1.71 10.37 -19.89
N LYS A 5 -1.14 9.20 -19.74
CA LYS A 5 -1.78 8.16 -18.95
C LYS A 5 -1.60 8.54 -17.49
N GLU A 6 -2.52 9.34 -17.00
CA GLU A 6 -2.58 9.57 -15.57
C GLU A 6 -3.10 8.31 -14.91
N ILE A 7 -2.34 7.81 -13.94
CA ILE A 7 -2.85 6.77 -13.07
C ILE A 7 -3.88 7.41 -12.16
N MET A 8 -5.14 7.09 -12.40
CA MET A 8 -6.24 7.62 -11.60
C MET A 8 -6.41 6.77 -10.36
N ILE A 9 -5.58 7.01 -9.36
CA ILE A 9 -5.71 6.36 -8.07
C ILE A 9 -6.42 7.34 -7.13
N ASN A 10 -7.65 7.02 -6.78
CA ASN A 10 -8.45 7.87 -5.89
C ASN A 10 -8.50 7.29 -4.48
N ASP A 11 -9.17 6.16 -4.32
CA ASP A 11 -9.27 5.47 -3.04
C ASP A 11 -8.24 4.35 -3.01
N PHE A 12 -7.58 4.19 -1.88
CA PHE A 12 -6.53 3.18 -1.78
C PHE A 12 -6.29 2.74 -0.35
N LEU A 13 -5.73 1.53 -0.24
CA LEU A 13 -5.11 1.03 0.97
C LEU A 13 -3.60 1.04 0.73
N ILE A 14 -2.85 1.63 1.63
CA ILE A 14 -1.39 1.60 1.55
C ILE A 14 -0.83 0.75 2.68
N ILE A 15 0.05 -0.18 2.33
CA ILE A 15 0.75 -1.03 3.26
C ILE A 15 2.21 -0.58 3.31
N ASN A 16 2.59 0.03 4.42
CA ASN A 16 3.93 0.57 4.61
C ASN A 16 4.60 -0.15 5.79
N CYS A 17 4.91 -1.41 5.56
CA CYS A 17 5.42 -2.30 6.59
C CYS A 17 6.71 -2.96 6.10
N ILE A 18 7.83 -2.30 6.36
CA ILE A 18 9.16 -2.79 5.98
C ILE A 18 10.00 -3.22 7.19
N GLY A 19 9.35 -3.35 8.35
CA GLY A 19 9.99 -3.79 9.59
C GLY A 19 10.40 -2.67 10.51
N LYS A 20 10.10 -1.42 10.14
CA LYS A 20 10.43 -0.23 10.92
C LYS A 20 9.32 0.80 10.72
N ASP A 21 8.78 1.32 11.81
CA ASP A 21 7.69 2.30 11.77
C ASP A 21 6.53 1.84 10.90
N ASP A 22 6.15 0.59 11.09
CA ASP A 22 5.13 -0.05 10.25
C ASP A 22 3.78 0.63 10.41
N LYS A 23 3.16 0.93 9.28
CA LYS A 23 1.86 1.61 9.23
C LYS A 23 1.04 1.10 8.07
N ILE A 24 -0.27 1.21 8.21
CA ILE A 24 -1.18 1.09 7.07
C ILE A 24 -2.03 2.34 7.01
N GLY A 25 -2.53 2.66 5.83
CA GLY A 25 -3.39 3.81 5.62
C GLY A 25 -4.52 3.48 4.67
N LEU A 26 -5.67 4.06 4.93
CA LEU A 26 -6.83 3.90 4.06
C LEU A 26 -7.33 5.27 3.65
N LYS A 27 -7.33 5.54 2.36
CA LYS A 27 -7.88 6.77 1.81
C LYS A 27 -9.23 6.49 1.16
N LEU A 28 -10.25 7.18 1.64
CA LEU A 28 -11.60 7.13 1.09
C LEU A 28 -12.08 8.56 0.88
N SER A 29 -12.33 8.92 -0.37
CA SER A 29 -12.73 10.26 -0.77
C SER A 29 -11.69 11.30 -0.30
N ASN A 30 -12.05 12.17 0.65
CA ASN A 30 -11.13 13.20 1.15
C ASN A 30 -10.58 12.89 2.54
N LYS A 31 -10.77 11.67 3.02
CA LYS A 31 -10.31 11.27 4.36
C LYS A 31 -9.21 10.23 4.26
N PHE A 32 -8.25 10.33 5.18
CA PHE A 32 -7.14 9.40 5.26
C PHE A 32 -7.01 8.88 6.68
N TYR A 33 -7.15 7.57 6.84
CA TYR A 33 -7.11 6.90 8.13
C TYR A 33 -5.82 6.12 8.26
N ILE A 34 -5.08 6.35 9.34
CA ILE A 34 -3.79 5.71 9.57
C ILE A 34 -3.88 4.79 10.78
N HIS A 35 -3.32 3.61 10.67
CA HIS A 35 -3.11 2.71 11.78
C HIS A 35 -1.62 2.45 11.94
N ASP A 36 -1.10 2.82 13.12
CA ASP A 36 0.30 2.59 13.48
C ASP A 36 0.44 1.27 14.20
N PHE A 37 1.49 0.52 13.87
CA PHE A 37 1.85 -0.67 14.60
C PHE A 37 2.98 -0.32 15.57
N ASP A 38 2.81 -0.69 16.84
CA ASP A 38 3.80 -0.38 17.88
C ASP A 38 5.09 -1.17 17.70
N GLN A 39 4.98 -2.32 17.04
CA GLN A 39 6.11 -3.21 16.82
C GLN A 39 6.09 -3.68 15.37
N LYS A 40 7.17 -4.36 14.97
CA LYS A 40 7.21 -5.00 13.66
C LYS A 40 5.99 -5.89 13.50
N VAL A 41 5.21 -5.65 12.47
CA VAL A 41 3.95 -6.34 12.26
C VAL A 41 4.20 -7.79 11.82
N ASN A 42 3.40 -8.71 12.36
CA ASN A 42 3.35 -10.08 11.85
C ASN A 42 2.17 -10.24 10.88
N ASN A 43 2.09 -11.41 10.25
CA ASN A 43 1.07 -11.66 9.24
C ASN A 43 -0.35 -11.51 9.79
N ASP A 44 -0.64 -12.08 10.94
CA ASP A 44 -1.98 -12.04 11.53
C ASP A 44 -2.38 -10.62 11.91
N GLN A 45 -1.47 -9.87 12.51
CA GLN A 45 -1.72 -8.48 12.88
C GLN A 45 -2.02 -7.63 11.65
N LEU A 46 -1.27 -7.81 10.58
CA LEU A 46 -1.47 -7.05 9.36
C LEU A 46 -2.84 -7.36 8.74
N VAL A 47 -3.18 -8.63 8.60
CA VAL A 47 -4.46 -9.05 8.03
C VAL A 47 -5.62 -8.54 8.87
N ILE A 48 -5.57 -8.73 10.19
CA ILE A 48 -6.64 -8.30 11.10
C ILE A 48 -6.81 -6.79 11.05
N SER A 49 -5.72 -6.04 11.07
CA SER A 49 -5.78 -4.57 11.04
C SER A 49 -6.36 -4.05 9.73
N ILE A 50 -6.00 -4.67 8.61
CA ILE A 50 -6.56 -4.32 7.31
C ILE A 50 -8.06 -4.61 7.28
N LEU A 51 -8.45 -5.82 7.71
CA LEU A 51 -9.86 -6.21 7.73
C LEU A 51 -10.69 -5.29 8.62
N ASN A 52 -10.14 -4.89 9.77
CA ASN A 52 -10.83 -3.96 10.67
C ASN A 52 -11.05 -2.60 10.03
N LEU A 53 -10.05 -2.06 9.34
CA LEU A 53 -10.18 -0.80 8.63
C LEU A 53 -11.24 -0.88 7.53
N ILE A 54 -11.17 -1.93 6.74
CA ILE A 54 -12.10 -2.14 5.63
C ILE A 54 -13.53 -2.24 6.14
N LYS A 55 -13.74 -3.01 7.20
CA LYS A 55 -15.06 -3.23 7.77
C LYS A 55 -15.59 -1.97 8.44
N LYS A 56 -14.75 -1.29 9.23
CA LYS A 56 -15.13 -0.08 9.95
C LYS A 56 -15.60 1.02 9.00
N HIS A 57 -14.92 1.18 7.88
CA HIS A 57 -15.21 2.25 6.93
C HIS A 57 -16.03 1.79 5.72
N LYS A 58 -16.51 0.55 5.76
CA LYS A 58 -17.41 0.00 4.73
C LYS A 58 -16.85 0.20 3.31
N VAL A 59 -15.59 -0.22 3.14
CA VAL A 59 -14.89 -0.06 1.86
C VAL A 59 -15.62 -0.85 0.78
N ASN A 60 -15.90 -0.18 -0.33
CA ASN A 60 -16.47 -0.81 -1.51
C ASN A 60 -15.35 -1.09 -2.52
N PHE A 61 -15.01 -2.36 -2.67
CA PHE A 61 -13.97 -2.76 -3.61
C PHE A 61 -14.52 -2.76 -5.02
N ASN A 62 -13.94 -1.93 -5.85
CA ASN A 62 -14.27 -1.86 -7.28
C ASN A 62 -12.97 -1.62 -8.06
N ASN A 63 -13.07 -1.51 -9.38
CA ASN A 63 -11.90 -1.34 -10.23
C ASN A 63 -11.18 0.00 -10.04
N LYS A 64 -11.75 0.91 -9.25
CA LYS A 64 -11.12 2.20 -8.93
C LYS A 64 -10.36 2.15 -7.61
N PHE A 65 -10.52 1.10 -6.83
CA PHE A 65 -9.79 0.95 -5.58
C PHE A 65 -8.43 0.31 -5.86
N SER A 66 -7.41 0.76 -5.16
CA SER A 66 -6.05 0.26 -5.36
C SER A 66 -5.40 -0.10 -4.04
N ILE A 67 -4.44 -1.02 -4.11
CA ILE A 67 -3.54 -1.29 -3.00
C ILE A 67 -2.16 -0.79 -3.39
N LEU A 68 -1.54 -0.04 -2.50
CA LEU A 68 -0.18 0.44 -2.65
C LEU A 68 0.66 -0.27 -1.59
N VAL A 69 1.74 -0.92 -1.99
CA VAL A 69 2.59 -1.64 -1.05
C VAL A 69 4.03 -1.19 -1.17
N ASN A 70 4.66 -0.92 -0.01
CA ASN A 70 6.06 -0.60 0.05
C ASN A 70 6.86 -1.90 -0.18
N ASN A 71 7.63 -1.94 -1.27
CA ASN A 71 8.41 -3.12 -1.61
C ASN A 71 9.86 -3.07 -1.13
N GLY A 72 10.19 -2.11 -0.28
CA GLY A 72 11.50 -2.00 0.34
C GLY A 72 12.39 -0.94 -0.27
N PRO A 73 13.66 -0.99 0.06
CA PRO A 73 14.34 -2.02 0.85
C PRO A 73 13.94 -2.02 2.32
N GLY A 74 13.98 -3.20 2.92
CA GLY A 74 13.62 -3.37 4.32
C GLY A 74 13.78 -4.80 4.78
N SER A 75 13.21 -5.11 5.93
CA SER A 75 13.27 -6.43 6.53
C SER A 75 12.69 -7.50 5.59
N PHE A 76 13.42 -8.59 5.43
CA PHE A 76 13.03 -9.70 4.57
C PHE A 76 11.62 -10.21 4.91
N SER A 77 11.38 -10.51 6.19
CA SER A 77 10.10 -11.03 6.62
C SER A 77 8.95 -10.02 6.46
N ALA A 78 9.20 -8.76 6.80
CA ALA A 78 8.18 -7.73 6.71
C ALA A 78 7.74 -7.50 5.26
N ILE A 79 8.68 -7.44 4.33
CA ILE A 79 8.38 -7.23 2.92
C ILE A 79 7.63 -8.43 2.35
N ARG A 80 8.04 -9.65 2.69
CA ARG A 80 7.34 -10.85 2.23
C ARG A 80 5.91 -10.91 2.72
N ILE A 81 5.69 -10.58 3.99
CA ILE A 81 4.35 -10.53 4.58
C ILE A 81 3.50 -9.48 3.84
N SER A 82 4.04 -8.29 3.67
CA SER A 82 3.32 -7.20 3.01
C SER A 82 2.91 -7.56 1.59
N LEU A 83 3.82 -8.10 0.80
CA LEU A 83 3.54 -8.48 -0.58
C LEU A 83 2.55 -9.64 -0.65
N ALA A 84 2.67 -10.62 0.23
CA ALA A 84 1.75 -11.76 0.24
C ALA A 84 0.33 -11.31 0.56
N VAL A 85 0.17 -10.46 1.56
CA VAL A 85 -1.14 -9.94 1.95
C VAL A 85 -1.72 -9.08 0.83
N ALA A 86 -0.92 -8.17 0.26
CA ALA A 86 -1.37 -7.30 -0.83
C ALA A 86 -1.82 -8.10 -2.05
N LYS A 87 -1.04 -9.10 -2.45
CA LYS A 87 -1.36 -9.95 -3.60
C LYS A 87 -2.60 -10.80 -3.34
N GLY A 88 -2.78 -11.27 -2.10
CA GLY A 88 -3.96 -12.03 -1.71
C GLY A 88 -5.23 -11.19 -1.85
N ILE A 89 -5.19 -9.95 -1.38
CA ILE A 89 -6.34 -9.04 -1.50
C ILE A 89 -6.61 -8.73 -2.97
N LYS A 90 -5.56 -8.45 -3.75
CA LYS A 90 -5.71 -8.17 -5.18
C LYS A 90 -6.46 -9.29 -5.90
N ILE A 91 -6.04 -10.53 -5.67
CA ILE A 91 -6.65 -11.69 -6.33
C ILE A 91 -8.11 -11.85 -5.88
N SER A 92 -8.34 -11.75 -4.57
CA SER A 92 -9.66 -11.94 -3.97
C SER A 92 -10.67 -10.89 -4.43
N LYS A 93 -10.24 -9.64 -4.54
CA LYS A 93 -11.13 -8.51 -4.83
C LYS A 93 -11.02 -7.97 -6.25
N LYS A 94 -10.09 -8.48 -7.05
CA LYS A 94 -9.86 -8.06 -8.44
C LYS A 94 -9.62 -6.56 -8.57
N ILE A 95 -8.80 -6.03 -7.69
CA ILE A 95 -8.44 -4.60 -7.66
C ILE A 95 -7.00 -4.41 -8.13
N ASN A 96 -6.60 -3.16 -8.31
CA ASN A 96 -5.26 -2.85 -8.79
C ASN A 96 -4.25 -2.92 -7.65
N LEU A 97 -3.04 -3.35 -7.97
CA LEU A 97 -1.94 -3.42 -7.02
C LEU A 97 -0.74 -2.68 -7.58
N TYR A 98 -0.18 -1.78 -6.77
CA TYR A 98 1.02 -1.03 -7.12
C TYR A 98 2.06 -1.17 -6.02
N GLY A 99 3.31 -1.28 -6.42
CA GLY A 99 4.43 -1.29 -5.49
C GLY A 99 5.25 -0.01 -5.61
N PHE A 100 5.84 0.43 -4.52
CA PHE A 100 6.71 1.59 -4.51
C PHE A 100 7.94 1.35 -3.65
N LYS A 101 9.02 2.06 -3.97
CA LYS A 101 10.26 1.99 -3.21
C LYS A 101 10.17 2.88 -1.99
N ASN A 102 10.71 2.40 -0.87
CA ASN A 102 10.72 3.17 0.37
C ASN A 102 11.36 4.54 0.19
N SER A 103 12.45 4.61 -0.56
CA SER A 103 13.16 5.88 -0.81
C SER A 103 12.33 6.91 -1.57
N ASP A 104 11.36 6.46 -2.35
CA ASP A 104 10.51 7.36 -3.14
C ASP A 104 9.39 7.99 -2.31
N LEU A 105 9.00 7.34 -1.21
CA LEU A 105 7.95 7.87 -0.34
C LEU A 105 8.49 8.91 0.63
N GLY A 106 9.60 8.63 1.28
CA GLY A 106 10.08 9.45 2.37
C GLY A 106 9.19 9.31 3.60
N GLN A 107 8.81 10.43 4.19
CA GLN A 107 7.95 10.43 5.36
C GLN A 107 6.54 9.96 5.00
N PHE A 108 5.95 9.11 5.84
CA PHE A 108 4.60 8.61 5.62
C PHE A 108 3.57 9.70 5.88
N SER A 109 3.06 10.26 4.81
CA SER A 109 2.01 11.28 4.85
C SER A 109 1.17 11.20 3.59
N LEU A 110 -0.07 11.67 3.67
CA LEU A 110 -0.94 11.68 2.49
C LEU A 110 -0.33 12.53 1.37
N ALA A 111 0.26 13.66 1.72
CA ALA A 111 0.87 14.54 0.72
C ALA A 111 2.00 13.82 -0.05
N ASN A 112 2.86 13.09 0.67
CA ASN A 112 3.94 12.34 0.03
C ASN A 112 3.43 11.17 -0.79
N ILE A 113 2.40 10.50 -0.31
CA ILE A 113 1.77 9.40 -1.06
C ILE A 113 1.18 9.93 -2.37
N GLU A 114 0.49 11.05 -2.31
CA GLU A 114 -0.10 11.65 -3.50
C GLU A 114 0.96 12.13 -4.49
N LEU A 115 2.08 12.64 -4.00
CA LEU A 115 3.22 12.97 -4.86
C LEU A 115 3.79 11.74 -5.54
N LEU A 116 3.90 10.64 -4.80
CA LEU A 116 4.37 9.37 -5.34
C LEU A 116 3.51 8.90 -6.50
N ILE A 117 2.20 9.01 -6.34
CA ILE A 117 1.23 8.66 -7.39
C ILE A 117 1.37 9.61 -8.58
N LYS A 118 1.44 10.90 -8.31
CA LYS A 118 1.51 11.93 -9.34
C LYS A 118 2.76 11.83 -10.18
N LYS A 119 3.89 11.46 -9.57
CA LYS A 119 5.16 11.31 -10.27
C LYS A 119 5.29 9.98 -11.00
N ASP A 120 4.29 9.13 -10.90
CA ASP A 120 4.26 7.82 -11.57
C ASP A 120 5.48 6.97 -11.21
N LEU A 121 5.79 6.91 -9.92
CA LEU A 121 6.95 6.17 -9.42
C LEU A 121 6.61 4.76 -8.95
N MET A 122 5.40 4.29 -9.24
CA MET A 122 4.95 2.98 -8.77
C MET A 122 5.01 1.94 -9.87
N GLN A 123 5.28 0.70 -9.47
CA GLN A 123 5.26 -0.45 -10.35
C GLN A 123 3.90 -1.12 -10.30
N LYS A 124 3.37 -1.47 -11.45
CA LYS A 124 2.11 -2.22 -11.56
C LYS A 124 2.40 -3.63 -12.02
N ASN A 125 1.64 -4.59 -11.52
CA ASN A 125 1.68 -6.02 -11.85
C ASN A 125 2.82 -6.76 -11.17
N LEU A 126 3.99 -6.83 -11.78
CA LEU A 126 5.10 -7.62 -11.25
C LEU A 126 5.92 -6.78 -10.27
N ILE A 127 5.59 -6.89 -9.00
CA ILE A 127 6.28 -6.13 -7.95
C ILE A 127 7.38 -6.99 -7.38
N LYS A 128 8.62 -6.51 -7.52
CA LYS A 128 9.79 -7.22 -7.02
C LYS A 128 10.17 -6.68 -5.64
N PRO A 129 10.31 -7.57 -4.65
CA PRO A 129 10.76 -7.12 -3.33
C PRO A 129 12.21 -6.67 -3.36
N LEU A 130 12.52 -5.66 -2.56
CA LEU A 130 13.87 -5.17 -2.35
C LEU A 130 14.24 -5.46 -0.91
N TYR A 131 15.21 -6.34 -0.71
CA TYR A 131 15.65 -6.71 0.62
C TYR A 131 16.94 -5.99 1.00
N ILE A 132 17.14 -5.83 2.31
CA ILE A 132 18.40 -5.36 2.83
C ILE A 132 19.40 -6.51 2.73
N SER A 133 20.53 -6.22 2.13
CA SER A 133 21.62 -7.20 1.99
C SER A 133 22.29 -7.49 3.33
#